data_93e15fa7a16ed688e95f326d68c35545
#
_entry.id   93e15fa7a16ed688e95f326d68c35545
#
_cell.length_a   1.000
_cell.length_b   1.000
_cell.length_c   1.000
_cell.angle_alpha   90.00
_cell.angle_beta   90.00
_cell.angle_gamma   90.00
#
_symmetry.space_group_name_H-M   'P 1'
#
loop_
_entity.id
_entity.type
_entity.pdbx_description
1 polymer ?
#
loop_
_entity_poly.entity_id
_entity_poly.type
_entity_poly.pdbx_seq_one_letter_code
_entity_poly.pdbx_strand_id
1 'polypeptide(L)'
;SDVYKRPAHGNQCYQDFNDVRSQFYATSEWQSGYPAATGIGAQHGGIQIDFNAVSGKIGIIPLDNDWQRAAHVYSDEVLISHRPDTEKGTPKFERGKSLSDHQQEVIYISGTAAIRGEESMVTGDVLWQTEITLENIQHLIGLEEGKEKLPEHSGKLELLRVYLKNEKDAQIVKEDLDKLCPGVPVAYLYADVCREELLVEIEGIAHL
;
A
#
# COMPACT_ATOMS: atom_id res chain seq x y z
N SER A 1 2.90 -31.09 12.57
CA SER A 1 3.00 -29.70 12.14
C SER A 1 1.60 -29.26 11.74
N ASP A 2 0.93 -28.61 12.68
CA ASP A 2 -0.38 -28.04 12.44
C ASP A 2 -0.17 -26.82 11.54
N VAL A 3 -0.48 -27.00 10.26
CA VAL A 3 -0.70 -25.91 9.35
C VAL A 3 -1.89 -25.14 9.92
N TYR A 4 -1.64 -23.96 10.47
CA TYR A 4 -2.69 -23.02 10.84
C TYR A 4 -3.52 -22.77 9.59
N LYS A 5 -4.64 -23.49 9.47
CA LYS A 5 -5.66 -23.13 8.49
C LYS A 5 -6.14 -21.74 8.89
N ARG A 6 -5.91 -20.76 8.03
CA ARG A 6 -6.52 -19.44 8.18
C ARG A 6 -7.98 -19.63 8.54
N PRO A 7 -8.49 -18.96 9.57
CA PRO A 7 -9.93 -18.91 9.73
C PRO A 7 -10.49 -18.34 8.43
N ALA A 8 -11.57 -18.91 7.92
CA ALA A 8 -12.32 -18.44 6.74
C ALA A 8 -12.83 -16.98 6.89
N HIS A 9 -12.37 -16.26 7.90
CA HIS A 9 -12.81 -14.93 8.33
C HIS A 9 -11.76 -13.83 8.15
N GLY A 10 -10.57 -14.07 7.56
CA GLY A 10 -9.53 -13.05 7.41
C GLY A 10 -10.02 -11.83 6.63
N ASN A 11 -10.73 -12.06 5.54
CA ASN A 11 -11.31 -10.99 4.72
C ASN A 11 -12.42 -10.23 5.47
N GLN A 12 -13.18 -10.91 6.33
CA GLN A 12 -14.20 -10.27 7.16
C GLN A 12 -13.55 -9.36 8.22
N CYS A 13 -12.45 -9.77 8.84
CA CYS A 13 -11.72 -8.93 9.80
C CYS A 13 -11.21 -7.64 9.15
N TYR A 14 -10.71 -7.72 7.91
CA TYR A 14 -10.27 -6.54 7.18
C TYR A 14 -11.45 -5.61 6.85
N GLN A 15 -12.60 -6.15 6.48
CA GLN A 15 -13.80 -5.34 6.24
C GLN A 15 -14.34 -4.71 7.53
N ASP A 16 -14.41 -5.46 8.63
CA ASP A 16 -14.79 -4.94 9.94
C ASP A 16 -13.85 -3.79 10.38
N PHE A 17 -12.56 -3.91 10.11
CA PHE A 17 -11.60 -2.83 10.34
C PHE A 17 -11.89 -1.60 9.46
N ASN A 18 -12.20 -1.78 8.18
CA ASN A 18 -12.56 -0.68 7.28
C ASN A 18 -13.84 0.03 7.72
N ASP A 19 -14.82 -0.71 8.21
CA ASP A 19 -16.09 -0.16 8.70
C ASP A 19 -15.86 0.72 9.94
N VAL A 20 -15.07 0.23 10.91
CA VAL A 20 -14.71 1.01 12.10
C VAL A 20 -13.85 2.22 11.74
N ARG A 21 -12.88 2.07 10.86
CA ARG A 21 -12.03 3.16 10.38
C ARG A 21 -12.85 4.24 9.66
N SER A 22 -13.82 3.83 8.85
CA SER A 22 -14.73 4.76 8.17
C SER A 22 -15.57 5.56 9.16
N GLN A 23 -16.07 4.94 10.23
CA GLN A 23 -16.79 5.63 11.29
C GLN A 23 -15.89 6.65 12.01
N PHE A 24 -14.64 6.28 12.31
CA PHE A 24 -13.67 7.18 12.94
C PHE A 24 -13.42 8.41 12.07
N TYR A 25 -13.14 8.22 10.78
CA TYR A 25 -12.85 9.34 9.87
C TYR A 25 -14.09 10.21 9.58
N ALA A 26 -15.31 9.69 9.75
CA ALA A 26 -16.52 10.50 9.63
C ALA A 26 -16.72 11.50 10.79
N THR A 27 -15.99 11.33 11.91
CA THR A 27 -16.10 12.20 13.10
C THR A 27 -15.15 13.40 13.08
N SER A 28 -14.25 13.49 12.10
CA SER A 28 -13.19 14.50 12.05
C SER A 28 -13.07 15.08 10.65
N GLU A 29 -12.68 16.35 10.56
CA GLU A 29 -12.35 16.97 9.27
C GLU A 29 -10.91 16.61 8.88
N TRP A 30 -10.77 15.95 7.75
CA TRP A 30 -9.48 15.54 7.17
C TRP A 30 -9.11 16.47 6.02
N GLN A 31 -8.73 17.70 6.34
CA GLN A 31 -8.46 18.77 5.36
C GLN A 31 -7.35 18.42 4.36
N SER A 32 -6.42 17.54 4.74
CA SER A 32 -5.33 17.11 3.89
C SER A 32 -5.52 15.67 3.37
N GLY A 33 -6.75 15.19 3.26
CA GLY A 33 -7.06 13.81 2.89
C GLY A 33 -6.72 12.79 4.00
N TYR A 34 -6.92 11.51 3.71
CA TYR A 34 -6.60 10.42 4.63
C TYR A 34 -5.08 10.24 4.80
N PRO A 35 -4.59 9.55 5.83
CA PRO A 35 -3.17 9.22 5.92
C PRO A 35 -2.72 8.27 4.80
N ALA A 36 -1.44 8.26 4.47
CA ALA A 36 -0.83 7.11 3.83
C ALA A 36 -0.85 5.95 4.83
N ALA A 37 -1.23 4.76 4.40
CA ALA A 37 -1.38 3.61 5.29
C ALA A 37 -1.18 2.27 4.58
N THR A 38 -0.73 1.28 5.34
CA THR A 38 -0.60 -0.11 4.92
C THR A 38 -1.40 -0.98 5.88
N GLY A 39 -2.24 -1.84 5.33
CA GLY A 39 -3.05 -2.79 6.10
C GLY A 39 -2.77 -4.21 5.68
N ILE A 40 -2.03 -4.94 6.50
CA ILE A 40 -1.61 -6.32 6.23
C ILE A 40 -2.05 -7.27 7.33
N GLY A 41 -2.21 -8.55 7.00
CA GLY A 41 -2.53 -9.60 7.94
C GLY A 41 -1.30 -10.04 8.74
N ALA A 42 -1.38 -9.97 10.08
CA ALA A 42 -0.35 -10.50 10.95
C ALA A 42 -0.40 -12.04 11.00
N GLN A 43 0.77 -12.68 11.09
CA GLN A 43 0.85 -14.14 11.24
C GLN A 43 0.42 -14.63 12.63
N HIS A 44 0.47 -13.75 13.63
CA HIS A 44 0.04 -14.02 15.00
C HIS A 44 -1.17 -13.16 15.34
N GLY A 45 -2.03 -13.65 16.22
CA GLY A 45 -3.26 -12.96 16.59
C GLY A 45 -3.00 -11.59 17.26
N GLY A 46 -3.99 -10.72 17.18
CA GLY A 46 -3.95 -9.35 17.70
C GLY A 46 -3.92 -8.29 16.61
N ILE A 47 -3.92 -7.05 17.04
CA ILE A 47 -3.79 -5.87 16.18
C ILE A 47 -2.57 -5.10 16.64
N GLN A 48 -1.67 -4.82 15.72
CA GLN A 48 -0.56 -3.89 15.91
C GLN A 48 -0.79 -2.66 15.06
N ILE A 49 -0.61 -1.48 15.63
CA ILE A 49 -0.74 -0.20 14.93
C ILE A 49 0.53 0.59 15.20
N ASP A 50 1.24 0.94 14.12
CA ASP A 50 2.34 1.89 14.13
C ASP A 50 1.87 3.16 13.41
N PHE A 51 2.25 4.33 13.91
CA PHE A 51 1.93 5.59 13.26
C PHE A 51 3.02 6.63 13.45
N ASN A 52 3.17 7.49 12.45
CA ASN A 52 3.96 8.72 12.52
C ASN A 52 3.00 9.90 12.56
N ALA A 53 3.22 10.81 13.49
CA ALA A 53 2.48 12.06 13.59
C ALA A 53 3.45 13.24 13.55
N VAL A 54 3.11 14.24 12.77
CA VAL A 54 3.91 15.46 12.65
C VAL A 54 3.09 16.68 13.03
N SER A 55 3.73 17.68 13.60
CA SER A 55 3.10 18.95 13.94
C SER A 55 4.03 20.10 13.56
N GLY A 56 3.45 21.24 13.20
CA GLY A 56 4.20 22.43 12.81
C GLY A 56 3.72 23.04 11.49
N LYS A 57 4.53 23.92 10.92
CA LYS A 57 4.26 24.51 9.59
C LYS A 57 4.82 23.58 8.51
N ILE A 58 4.05 22.56 8.18
CA ILE A 58 4.41 21.52 7.23
C ILE A 58 3.38 21.50 6.13
N GLY A 59 3.81 21.51 4.87
CA GLY A 59 2.97 21.20 3.71
C GLY A 59 2.59 19.73 3.75
N ILE A 60 1.31 19.42 3.57
CA ILE A 60 0.82 18.05 3.54
C ILE A 60 -0.06 17.90 2.29
N ILE A 61 0.35 17.01 1.38
CA ILE A 61 -0.33 16.80 0.10
C ILE A 61 -0.64 15.31 -0.05
N PRO A 62 -1.92 14.93 -0.24
CA PRO A 62 -2.25 13.58 -0.66
C PRO A 62 -1.77 13.34 -2.08
N LEU A 63 -1.24 12.16 -2.34
CA LEU A 63 -0.78 11.75 -3.66
C LEU A 63 -1.73 10.71 -4.23
N ASP A 64 -2.22 10.99 -5.43
CA ASP A 64 -3.03 10.09 -6.22
C ASP A 64 -2.19 9.41 -7.31
N ASN A 65 -2.65 8.25 -7.74
CA ASN A 65 -2.07 7.49 -8.83
C ASN A 65 -3.17 7.26 -9.88
N ASP A 66 -3.06 7.87 -11.04
CA ASP A 66 -4.06 7.76 -12.11
C ASP A 66 -4.13 6.36 -12.75
N TRP A 67 -3.15 5.49 -12.49
CA TRP A 67 -3.20 4.07 -12.83
C TRP A 67 -4.00 3.23 -11.81
N GLN A 68 -4.30 3.78 -10.65
CA GLN A 68 -5.00 3.10 -9.57
C GLN A 68 -6.16 3.97 -9.08
N ARG A 69 -7.35 3.39 -8.98
CA ARG A 69 -8.48 4.08 -8.35
C ARG A 69 -8.15 4.37 -6.89
N ALA A 70 -8.52 5.55 -6.40
CA ALA A 70 -8.33 5.90 -5.00
C ALA A 70 -9.08 4.88 -4.10
N ALA A 71 -8.42 4.37 -3.08
CA ALA A 71 -8.96 3.27 -2.28
C ALA A 71 -10.28 3.61 -1.59
N HIS A 72 -10.45 4.87 -1.20
CA HIS A 72 -11.65 5.35 -0.50
C HIS A 72 -12.89 5.52 -1.40
N VAL A 73 -12.75 5.29 -2.72
CA VAL A 73 -13.85 5.29 -3.70
C VAL A 73 -13.97 3.97 -4.48
N TYR A 74 -13.42 2.89 -3.94
CA TYR A 74 -13.60 1.56 -4.53
C TYR A 74 -15.08 1.20 -4.65
N SER A 75 -15.41 0.48 -5.72
CA SER A 75 -16.75 -0.06 -5.93
C SER A 75 -17.04 -1.25 -4.97
N ASP A 76 -18.33 -1.54 -4.78
CA ASP A 76 -18.75 -2.69 -3.98
C ASP A 76 -18.30 -4.04 -4.57
N GLU A 77 -17.93 -4.07 -5.85
CA GLU A 77 -17.51 -5.29 -6.55
C GLU A 77 -16.18 -5.83 -6.01
N VAL A 78 -15.28 -4.93 -5.61
CA VAL A 78 -13.95 -5.30 -5.09
C VAL A 78 -13.87 -5.31 -3.56
N LEU A 79 -14.94 -4.87 -2.87
CA LEU A 79 -15.04 -4.90 -1.42
C LEU A 79 -15.57 -6.26 -0.96
N ILE A 80 -14.79 -6.94 -0.14
CA ILE A 80 -15.11 -8.29 0.33
C ILE A 80 -15.93 -8.20 1.61
N SER A 81 -17.19 -8.68 1.58
CA SER A 81 -18.00 -8.84 2.79
C SER A 81 -18.89 -10.07 2.66
N HIS A 82 -18.98 -10.81 3.76
CA HIS A 82 -19.94 -11.91 3.89
C HIS A 82 -21.31 -11.46 4.46
N ARG A 83 -21.50 -10.14 4.64
CA ARG A 83 -22.77 -9.56 5.11
C ARG A 83 -23.49 -8.92 3.93
N PRO A 84 -24.46 -9.62 3.30
CA PRO A 84 -25.06 -9.17 2.03
C PRO A 84 -25.89 -7.89 2.15
N ASP A 85 -26.33 -7.51 3.35
CA ASP A 85 -27.26 -6.42 3.57
C ASP A 85 -26.63 -5.19 4.26
N THR A 86 -25.29 -5.13 4.36
CA THR A 86 -24.59 -3.99 4.97
C THR A 86 -23.80 -3.22 3.93
N GLU A 87 -23.90 -1.90 3.97
CA GLU A 87 -23.01 -1.00 3.24
C GLU A 87 -21.56 -1.27 3.66
N LYS A 88 -20.70 -1.53 2.69
CA LYS A 88 -19.31 -1.85 2.92
C LYS A 88 -18.48 -0.56 3.03
N GLY A 89 -17.78 -0.40 4.13
CA GLY A 89 -16.81 0.68 4.28
C GLY A 89 -15.64 0.52 3.31
N THR A 90 -15.36 1.54 2.50
CA THR A 90 -14.16 1.55 1.65
C THR A 90 -12.90 1.75 2.50
N PRO A 91 -11.73 1.23 2.06
CA PRO A 91 -10.46 1.52 2.73
C PRO A 91 -10.17 3.02 2.73
N LYS A 92 -9.90 3.60 3.89
CA LYS A 92 -9.67 5.05 4.05
C LYS A 92 -8.17 5.33 4.15
N PHE A 93 -7.51 5.45 3.01
CA PHE A 93 -6.11 5.86 2.89
C PHE A 93 -5.85 6.50 1.53
N GLU A 94 -4.82 7.33 1.45
CA GLU A 94 -4.29 7.87 0.19
C GLU A 94 -3.22 6.92 -0.36
N ARG A 95 -2.95 6.94 -1.67
CA ARG A 95 -1.90 6.12 -2.29
C ARG A 95 -0.51 6.50 -1.79
N GLY A 96 -0.33 7.75 -1.47
CA GLY A 96 0.84 8.28 -0.79
C GLY A 96 0.55 9.61 -0.15
N LYS A 97 1.52 10.11 0.61
CA LYS A 97 1.43 11.42 1.24
C LYS A 97 2.78 12.12 1.23
N SER A 98 2.81 13.29 0.63
CA SER A 98 3.97 14.17 0.72
C SER A 98 3.87 15.03 1.97
N LEU A 99 4.98 15.14 2.66
CA LEU A 99 5.22 16.02 3.79
C LEU A 99 6.42 16.90 3.45
N SER A 100 6.22 18.22 3.38
CA SER A 100 7.28 19.16 3.00
C SER A 100 7.46 20.25 4.02
N ASP A 101 8.71 20.61 4.28
CA ASP A 101 9.10 21.84 4.96
C ASP A 101 9.97 22.70 4.04
N HIS A 102 10.67 23.70 4.57
CA HIS A 102 11.53 24.61 3.81
C HIS A 102 12.83 23.96 3.29
N GLN A 103 13.15 22.72 3.70
CA GLN A 103 14.45 22.09 3.45
C GLN A 103 14.31 20.76 2.71
N GLN A 104 13.21 20.04 2.93
CA GLN A 104 13.05 18.69 2.39
C GLN A 104 11.58 18.34 2.16
N GLU A 105 11.36 17.44 1.24
CA GLU A 105 10.08 16.79 1.01
C GLU A 105 10.22 15.28 1.12
N VAL A 106 9.38 14.66 1.95
CA VAL A 106 9.35 13.22 2.20
C VAL A 106 8.01 12.69 1.73
N ILE A 107 8.04 11.63 0.94
CA ILE A 107 6.85 10.93 0.49
C ILE A 107 6.72 9.61 1.27
N TYR A 108 5.60 9.45 1.96
CA TYR A 108 5.17 8.17 2.52
C TYR A 108 4.30 7.46 1.49
N ILE A 109 4.75 6.30 1.05
CA ILE A 109 4.07 5.46 0.05
C ILE A 109 3.29 4.39 0.79
N SER A 110 1.98 4.35 0.58
CA SER A 110 1.09 3.34 1.17
C SER A 110 1.36 1.95 0.62
N GLY A 111 0.90 0.93 1.33
CA GLY A 111 0.87 -0.45 0.82
C GLY A 111 0.25 -0.49 -0.57
N THR A 112 1.06 -0.88 -1.52
CA THR A 112 0.77 -0.93 -2.95
C THR A 112 0.97 -2.36 -3.44
N ALA A 113 0.07 -2.84 -4.27
CA ALA A 113 0.12 -4.17 -4.87
C ALA A 113 -0.11 -4.09 -6.38
N ALA A 114 -0.09 -5.24 -7.05
CA ALA A 114 -0.33 -5.36 -8.49
C ALA A 114 -1.81 -5.11 -8.82
N ILE A 115 -2.22 -3.84 -8.78
CA ILE A 115 -3.59 -3.37 -9.04
C ILE A 115 -3.55 -2.29 -10.12
N ARG A 116 -4.46 -2.37 -11.10
CA ARG A 116 -4.73 -1.32 -12.07
C ARG A 116 -6.21 -0.93 -11.97
N GLY A 117 -6.50 0.36 -11.94
CA GLY A 117 -7.84 0.79 -11.53
C GLY A 117 -8.14 0.30 -10.11
N GLU A 118 -9.11 -0.58 -9.98
CA GLU A 118 -9.43 -1.29 -8.73
C GLU A 118 -9.28 -2.82 -8.87
N GLU A 119 -8.86 -3.30 -10.05
CA GLU A 119 -8.74 -4.72 -10.38
C GLU A 119 -7.35 -5.27 -10.03
N SER A 120 -7.33 -6.45 -9.40
CA SER A 120 -6.08 -7.19 -9.17
C SER A 120 -5.54 -7.74 -10.49
N MET A 121 -4.27 -7.47 -10.77
CA MET A 121 -3.57 -8.02 -11.92
C MET A 121 -3.10 -9.44 -11.57
N VAL A 122 -3.92 -10.43 -11.93
CA VAL A 122 -3.77 -11.83 -11.46
C VAL A 122 -3.07 -12.67 -12.50
N THR A 123 -1.79 -12.98 -12.30
CA THR A 123 -1.09 -13.99 -13.11
C THR A 123 -0.62 -15.19 -12.31
N GLY A 124 -0.67 -15.15 -10.98
CA GLY A 124 -0.08 -16.16 -10.12
C GLY A 124 1.45 -16.12 -10.03
N ASP A 125 2.12 -15.22 -10.76
CA ASP A 125 3.56 -15.02 -10.75
C ASP A 125 3.93 -13.86 -9.83
N VAL A 126 4.70 -14.14 -8.79
CA VAL A 126 5.14 -13.14 -7.80
C VAL A 126 6.09 -12.10 -8.39
N LEU A 127 6.95 -12.46 -9.35
CA LEU A 127 7.87 -11.51 -9.97
C LEU A 127 7.11 -10.48 -10.79
N TRP A 128 6.18 -10.94 -11.63
CA TRP A 128 5.34 -10.04 -12.40
C TRP A 128 4.49 -9.12 -11.50
N GLN A 129 3.93 -9.65 -10.40
CA GLN A 129 3.23 -8.81 -9.43
C GLN A 129 4.17 -7.80 -8.75
N THR A 130 5.42 -8.18 -8.48
CA THR A 130 6.44 -7.27 -7.92
C THR A 130 6.74 -6.14 -8.90
N GLU A 131 6.96 -6.45 -10.18
CA GLU A 131 7.21 -5.46 -11.23
C GLU A 131 6.05 -4.46 -11.36
N ILE A 132 4.80 -4.93 -11.49
CA ILE A 132 3.62 -4.07 -11.57
C ILE A 132 3.45 -3.21 -10.31
N THR A 133 3.74 -3.77 -9.14
CA THR A 133 3.68 -3.04 -7.87
C THR A 133 4.72 -1.91 -7.86
N LEU A 134 5.93 -2.21 -8.31
CA LEU A 134 7.00 -1.21 -8.38
C LEU A 134 6.71 -0.12 -9.42
N GLU A 135 6.17 -0.49 -10.58
CA GLU A 135 5.71 0.48 -11.58
C GLU A 135 4.65 1.44 -11.00
N ASN A 136 3.69 0.92 -10.21
CA ASN A 136 2.70 1.76 -9.53
C ASN A 136 3.37 2.75 -8.57
N ILE A 137 4.37 2.30 -7.81
CA ILE A 137 5.13 3.13 -6.88
C ILE A 137 5.94 4.19 -7.64
N GLN A 138 6.65 3.80 -8.70
CA GLN A 138 7.45 4.70 -9.52
C GLN A 138 6.58 5.78 -10.18
N HIS A 139 5.42 5.37 -10.69
CA HIS A 139 4.44 6.31 -11.26
C HIS A 139 3.94 7.31 -10.21
N LEU A 140 3.59 6.83 -9.00
CA LEU A 140 3.13 7.68 -7.90
C LEU A 140 4.15 8.77 -7.52
N ILE A 141 5.43 8.41 -7.44
CA ILE A 141 6.51 9.33 -7.05
C ILE A 141 7.19 10.03 -8.24
N GLY A 142 6.70 9.82 -9.44
CA GLY A 142 7.18 10.53 -10.61
C GLY A 142 8.45 9.98 -11.28
N LEU A 143 8.82 8.72 -11.04
CA LEU A 143 10.02 8.05 -11.60
C LEU A 143 9.76 7.26 -12.90
N GLU A 144 8.83 7.62 -13.74
CA GLU A 144 8.57 6.87 -14.97
C GLU A 144 9.72 6.96 -15.98
N GLU A 145 10.17 5.82 -16.51
CA GLU A 145 11.10 5.76 -17.62
C GLU A 145 10.50 6.40 -18.89
N GLY A 146 11.26 7.28 -19.54
CA GLY A 146 10.96 7.83 -20.87
C GLY A 146 9.96 8.98 -20.94
N LYS A 147 9.43 9.46 -19.84
CA LYS A 147 8.72 10.74 -19.79
C LYS A 147 9.66 11.82 -19.29
N GLU A 148 9.78 12.93 -20.05
CA GLU A 148 10.37 14.16 -19.53
C GLU A 148 9.47 14.70 -18.41
N LYS A 149 9.55 14.11 -17.24
CA LYS A 149 9.07 14.77 -16.03
C LYS A 149 10.09 15.83 -15.65
N LEU A 150 9.57 16.98 -15.24
CA LEU A 150 10.39 18.05 -14.73
C LEU A 150 11.34 17.46 -13.68
N PRO A 151 12.66 17.65 -13.81
CA PRO A 151 13.67 17.08 -12.91
C PRO A 151 13.44 17.41 -11.43
N GLU A 152 12.61 18.39 -11.17
CA GLU A 152 12.24 18.94 -9.87
C GLU A 152 11.30 18.05 -9.05
N HIS A 153 10.72 16.97 -9.65
CA HIS A 153 9.64 16.19 -9.00
C HIS A 153 9.80 14.66 -9.12
N SER A 154 11.00 14.16 -9.42
CA SER A 154 11.24 12.72 -9.38
C SER A 154 11.72 12.29 -8.00
N GLY A 155 10.84 11.62 -7.25
CA GLY A 155 11.17 11.10 -5.94
C GLY A 155 12.22 9.97 -6.01
N LYS A 156 13.20 10.01 -5.11
CA LYS A 156 14.19 8.94 -4.94
C LYS A 156 13.73 8.00 -3.83
N LEU A 157 13.58 6.72 -4.14
CA LEU A 157 13.29 5.69 -3.15
C LEU A 157 14.42 5.63 -2.10
N GLU A 158 14.06 5.69 -0.82
CA GLU A 158 14.98 5.63 0.30
C GLU A 158 14.87 4.33 1.08
N LEU A 159 13.66 3.79 1.21
CA LEU A 159 13.38 2.56 1.94
C LEU A 159 12.15 1.88 1.35
N LEU A 160 12.21 0.55 1.23
CA LEU A 160 11.05 -0.28 0.94
C LEU A 160 10.81 -1.31 2.05
N ARG A 161 9.55 -1.59 2.33
CA ARG A 161 9.10 -2.76 3.07
C ARG A 161 8.24 -3.63 2.16
N VAL A 162 8.65 -4.87 2.01
CA VAL A 162 8.05 -5.85 1.10
C VAL A 162 7.38 -6.93 1.92
N TYR A 163 6.08 -7.03 1.78
CA TYR A 163 5.24 -8.02 2.44
C TYR A 163 4.95 -9.15 1.47
N LEU A 164 5.40 -10.35 1.79
CA LEU A 164 5.27 -11.54 0.98
C LEU A 164 4.29 -12.52 1.60
N LYS A 165 3.39 -13.03 0.78
CA LYS A 165 2.43 -14.03 1.20
C LYS A 165 3.07 -15.39 1.45
N ASN A 166 4.09 -15.75 0.67
CA ASN A 166 4.78 -17.01 0.76
C ASN A 166 6.28 -16.80 1.03
N GLU A 167 6.79 -17.47 2.05
CA GLU A 167 8.21 -17.41 2.41
C GLU A 167 9.15 -17.83 1.28
N LYS A 168 8.74 -18.84 0.52
CA LYS A 168 9.53 -19.37 -0.62
C LYS A 168 9.82 -18.34 -1.71
N ASP A 169 9.01 -17.27 -1.80
CA ASP A 169 9.14 -16.26 -2.86
C ASP A 169 10.17 -15.18 -2.50
N ALA A 170 10.65 -15.14 -1.24
CA ALA A 170 11.53 -14.08 -0.75
C ALA A 170 12.83 -13.95 -1.53
N GLN A 171 13.47 -15.07 -1.86
CA GLN A 171 14.76 -15.04 -2.55
C GLN A 171 14.65 -14.49 -3.97
N ILE A 172 13.65 -14.93 -4.73
CA ILE A 172 13.48 -14.48 -6.12
C ILE A 172 13.03 -13.02 -6.19
N VAL A 173 12.17 -12.59 -5.28
CA VAL A 173 11.73 -11.18 -5.19
C VAL A 173 12.90 -10.29 -4.77
N LYS A 174 13.75 -10.75 -3.84
CA LYS A 174 14.95 -10.01 -3.45
C LYS A 174 15.89 -9.82 -4.63
N GLU A 175 16.21 -10.88 -5.37
CA GLU A 175 17.10 -10.84 -6.52
C GLU A 175 16.58 -9.91 -7.64
N ASP A 176 15.28 -9.80 -7.76
CA ASP A 176 14.63 -8.93 -8.72
C ASP A 176 14.68 -7.46 -8.27
N LEU A 177 14.30 -7.18 -7.03
CA LEU A 177 14.38 -5.84 -6.48
C LEU A 177 15.80 -5.28 -6.39
N ASP A 178 16.81 -6.12 -6.13
CA ASP A 178 18.21 -5.72 -6.15
C ASP A 178 18.64 -5.20 -7.57
N LYS A 179 17.97 -5.65 -8.63
CA LYS A 179 18.19 -5.17 -10.03
C LYS A 179 17.35 -3.93 -10.34
N LEU A 180 16.07 -3.94 -9.93
CA LEU A 180 15.11 -2.88 -10.25
C LEU A 180 15.33 -1.61 -9.41
N CYS A 181 15.78 -1.77 -8.16
CA CYS A 181 16.03 -0.69 -7.20
C CYS A 181 17.41 -0.81 -6.56
N PRO A 182 18.52 -0.72 -7.35
CA PRO A 182 19.86 -0.95 -6.84
C PRO A 182 20.22 0.04 -5.72
N GLY A 183 20.64 -0.52 -4.58
CA GLY A 183 21.10 0.26 -3.43
C GLY A 183 19.98 0.81 -2.53
N VAL A 184 18.71 0.56 -2.82
CA VAL A 184 17.61 0.89 -1.92
C VAL A 184 17.56 -0.15 -0.79
N PRO A 185 17.58 0.25 0.48
CA PRO A 185 17.37 -0.66 1.61
C PRO A 185 15.97 -1.28 1.54
N VAL A 186 15.88 -2.62 1.67
CA VAL A 186 14.63 -3.35 1.63
C VAL A 186 14.49 -4.26 2.84
N ALA A 187 13.38 -4.15 3.57
CA ALA A 187 12.99 -5.08 4.61
C ALA A 187 11.94 -6.05 4.05
N TYR A 188 12.16 -7.36 4.23
CA TYR A 188 11.23 -8.41 3.79
C TYR A 188 10.49 -8.99 4.98
N LEU A 189 9.16 -9.06 4.88
CA LEU A 189 8.29 -9.57 5.93
C LEU A 189 7.30 -10.57 5.36
N TYR A 190 6.95 -11.59 6.15
CA TYR A 190 5.87 -12.52 5.79
C TYR A 190 4.57 -12.05 6.40
N ALA A 191 3.61 -11.79 5.53
CA ALA A 191 2.32 -11.26 5.94
C ALA A 191 1.22 -11.71 4.98
N ASP A 192 -0.01 -11.66 5.43
CA ASP A 192 -1.15 -11.84 4.56
C ASP A 192 -1.51 -10.52 3.86
N VAL A 193 -1.65 -10.57 2.56
CA VAL A 193 -2.06 -9.43 1.75
C VAL A 193 -3.59 -9.40 1.67
N CYS A 194 -4.17 -8.21 1.57
CA CYS A 194 -5.61 -7.97 1.70
C CYS A 194 -6.51 -8.75 0.73
N ARG A 195 -6.00 -9.17 -0.44
CA ARG A 195 -6.72 -9.99 -1.42
C ARG A 195 -6.03 -11.34 -1.62
N GLU A 196 -6.81 -12.41 -1.80
CA GLU A 196 -6.27 -13.77 -1.86
C GLU A 196 -5.31 -14.00 -3.02
N GLU A 197 -5.55 -13.37 -4.14
CA GLU A 197 -4.79 -13.50 -5.37
C GLU A 197 -3.49 -12.69 -5.38
N LEU A 198 -3.33 -11.72 -4.46
CA LEU A 198 -2.13 -10.91 -4.36
C LEU A 198 -1.05 -11.64 -3.54
N LEU A 199 0.16 -11.68 -4.07
CA LEU A 199 1.30 -12.41 -3.49
C LEU A 199 2.32 -11.49 -2.82
N VAL A 200 2.30 -10.21 -3.16
CA VAL A 200 3.23 -9.19 -2.68
C VAL A 200 2.52 -7.86 -2.51
N GLU A 201 2.90 -7.13 -1.46
CA GLU A 201 2.55 -5.74 -1.21
C GLU A 201 3.81 -4.98 -0.80
N ILE A 202 3.98 -3.76 -1.28
CA ILE A 202 5.16 -2.94 -1.01
C ILE A 202 4.72 -1.57 -0.51
N GLU A 203 5.31 -1.12 0.58
CA GLU A 203 5.25 0.26 1.04
C GLU A 203 6.64 0.86 1.09
N GLY A 204 6.74 2.18 1.18
CA GLY A 204 8.06 2.80 1.20
C GLY A 204 8.10 4.25 1.60
N ILE A 205 9.32 4.76 1.58
CA ILE A 205 9.64 6.18 1.76
C ILE A 205 10.46 6.63 0.57
N ALA A 206 10.12 7.80 0.05
CA ALA A 206 10.90 8.48 -0.98
C ALA A 206 11.15 9.95 -0.58
N HIS A 207 12.17 10.55 -1.16
CA HIS A 207 12.47 11.98 -1.05
C HIS A 207 12.42 12.64 -2.44
N LEU A 208 11.93 13.88 -2.48
CA LEU A 208 12.04 14.77 -3.63
C LEU A 208 13.24 15.68 -3.50
#